data_e82935829a3eeb9773d68aefe119ea0e
#
_entry.id   e82935829a3eeb9773d68aefe119ea0e
#
_cell.length_a   1.000
_cell.length_b   1.000
_cell.length_c   1.000
_cell.angle_alpha   90.00
_cell.angle_beta   90.00
_cell.angle_gamma   90.00
#
_symmetry.space_group_name_H-M   'P 1'
#
loop_
_entity.id
_entity.type
_entity.pdbx_description
1 polymer ?
#
loop_
_entity_poly.entity_id
_entity_poly.type
_entity_poly.pdbx_seq_one_letter_code
_entity_poly.pdbx_strand_id
1 'polypeptide(L)'
;MRFYDSASATIREFEPVVPGEARIYYCGATVQGEPHLGHIRSALVFDQLSRWMRYRGLKVTTVRNVTDIDDKILAKSADSMEPGFEGEFPNEQWWALAYRFEKVFAQAYAALGIDPPTYEPRATGHIPEMFALIQRLIDRGHAYPALDDSGDVYFDVRSWDKYGALTNQSVEDMQDSADADPRGKRDPRDFALWKGYKEGEPLTASWESPWGRGRPGWNLE
;
A
#
# COMPACT_ATOMS: atom_id res chain seq x y z
N MET A 1 5.85 -28.11 -5.49
CA MET A 1 5.13 -27.55 -4.33
C MET A 1 3.74 -27.13 -4.77
N ARG A 2 2.73 -27.32 -3.93
CA ARG A 2 1.35 -27.03 -4.31
C ARG A 2 0.80 -25.93 -3.40
N PHE A 3 0.12 -24.95 -3.99
CA PHE A 3 -0.52 -23.85 -3.29
C PHE A 3 -1.96 -23.70 -3.74
N TYR A 4 -2.80 -23.19 -2.86
CA TYR A 4 -4.12 -22.71 -3.24
C TYR A 4 -3.96 -21.42 -4.05
N ASP A 5 -4.49 -21.42 -5.26
CA ASP A 5 -4.50 -20.27 -6.16
C ASP A 5 -5.89 -19.64 -6.15
N SER A 6 -6.00 -18.41 -5.67
CA SER A 6 -7.27 -17.71 -5.54
C SER A 6 -7.96 -17.49 -6.88
N ALA A 7 -7.20 -17.22 -7.94
CA ALA A 7 -7.76 -16.95 -9.26
C ALA A 7 -8.49 -18.16 -9.84
N SER A 8 -7.91 -19.37 -9.69
CA SER A 8 -8.52 -20.62 -10.17
C SER A 8 -9.38 -21.33 -9.12
N ALA A 9 -9.39 -20.85 -7.86
CA ALA A 9 -10.02 -21.47 -6.70
C ALA A 9 -9.62 -22.95 -6.50
N THR A 10 -8.38 -23.32 -6.88
CA THR A 10 -7.87 -24.70 -6.84
C THR A 10 -6.48 -24.77 -6.24
N ILE A 11 -6.08 -25.97 -5.80
CA ILE A 11 -4.71 -26.24 -5.41
C ILE A 11 -3.92 -26.65 -6.67
N ARG A 12 -2.89 -25.86 -7.01
CA ARG A 12 -2.04 -26.09 -8.18
C ARG A 12 -0.58 -26.28 -7.81
N GLU A 13 0.19 -26.89 -8.70
CA GLU A 13 1.64 -26.88 -8.61
C GLU A 13 2.18 -25.46 -8.79
N PHE A 14 3.19 -25.13 -8.00
CA PHE A 14 3.93 -23.87 -8.15
C PHE A 14 4.87 -23.96 -9.36
N GLU A 15 4.63 -23.10 -10.33
CA GLU A 15 5.44 -22.94 -11.53
C GLU A 15 6.12 -21.57 -11.50
N PRO A 16 7.43 -21.49 -11.22
CA PRO A 16 8.11 -20.21 -11.16
C PRO A 16 8.23 -19.60 -12.58
N VAL A 17 8.06 -18.28 -12.68
CA VAL A 17 8.26 -17.54 -13.94
C VAL A 17 9.68 -17.68 -14.47
N VAL A 18 10.67 -17.76 -13.57
CA VAL A 18 12.06 -18.06 -13.89
C VAL A 18 12.41 -19.38 -13.22
N PRO A 19 12.81 -20.41 -13.97
CA PRO A 19 13.19 -21.70 -13.40
C PRO A 19 14.24 -21.57 -12.28
N GLY A 20 13.97 -22.18 -11.14
CA GLY A 20 14.85 -22.12 -9.97
C GLY A 20 14.71 -20.87 -9.09
N GLU A 21 13.89 -19.89 -9.46
CA GLU A 21 13.66 -18.67 -8.67
C GLU A 21 12.21 -18.57 -8.16
N ALA A 22 12.03 -18.06 -6.95
CA ALA A 22 10.75 -17.65 -6.44
C ALA A 22 10.80 -16.15 -6.09
N ARG A 23 9.85 -15.39 -6.59
CA ARG A 23 9.71 -13.94 -6.32
C ARG A 23 8.38 -13.70 -5.64
N ILE A 24 8.44 -13.15 -4.44
CA ILE A 24 7.28 -12.96 -3.57
C ILE A 24 7.17 -11.48 -3.25
N TYR A 25 6.03 -10.86 -3.61
CA TYR A 25 5.62 -9.56 -3.11
C TYR A 25 4.49 -9.76 -2.10
N TYR A 26 4.56 -9.11 -0.97
CA TYR A 26 3.49 -9.07 0.02
C TYR A 26 3.39 -7.70 0.67
N CYS A 27 2.15 -7.31 1.01
CA CYS A 27 1.90 -5.99 1.57
C CYS A 27 2.54 -5.86 2.96
N GLY A 28 3.23 -4.76 3.15
CA GLY A 28 3.68 -4.28 4.44
C GLY A 28 2.59 -3.51 5.18
N ALA A 29 2.94 -2.94 6.31
CA ALA A 29 2.02 -2.17 7.13
C ALA A 29 2.13 -0.68 6.87
N THR A 30 1.04 0.05 7.10
CA THR A 30 1.08 1.49 7.34
C THR A 30 1.74 1.72 8.69
N VAL A 31 2.88 2.40 8.70
CA VAL A 31 3.71 2.60 9.90
C VAL A 31 3.19 3.79 10.73
N GLN A 32 1.98 3.62 11.25
CA GLN A 32 1.23 4.67 11.95
C GLN A 32 1.01 4.41 13.45
N GLY A 33 1.47 3.27 13.97
CA GLY A 33 1.26 2.85 15.36
C GLY A 33 1.92 1.51 15.65
N GLU A 34 1.79 1.06 16.87
CA GLU A 34 2.34 -0.21 17.34
C GLU A 34 1.84 -1.40 16.49
N PRO A 35 2.72 -2.39 16.19
CA PRO A 35 2.29 -3.60 15.52
C PRO A 35 1.41 -4.45 16.44
N HIS A 36 0.40 -5.08 15.87
CA HIS A 36 -0.40 -6.09 16.55
C HIS A 36 -0.28 -7.45 15.85
N LEU A 37 -0.83 -8.50 16.45
CA LEU A 37 -0.72 -9.88 15.97
C LEU A 37 -1.09 -10.06 14.49
N GLY A 38 -2.06 -9.28 13.98
CA GLY A 38 -2.45 -9.34 12.57
C GLY A 38 -1.32 -8.94 11.62
N HIS A 39 -0.58 -7.87 11.94
CA HIS A 39 0.58 -7.43 11.17
C HIS A 39 1.69 -8.48 11.21
N ILE A 40 2.00 -8.97 12.41
CA ILE A 40 3.07 -9.96 12.63
C ILE A 40 2.76 -11.28 11.93
N ARG A 41 1.51 -11.74 11.99
CA ARG A 41 1.09 -12.99 11.34
C ARG A 41 1.36 -12.97 9.83
N SER A 42 1.06 -11.85 9.16
CA SER A 42 1.33 -11.72 7.72
C SER A 42 2.82 -11.92 7.42
N ALA A 43 3.69 -11.17 8.10
CA ALA A 43 5.13 -11.28 7.90
C ALA A 43 5.66 -12.69 8.20
N LEU A 44 5.18 -13.32 9.29
CA LEU A 44 5.58 -14.67 9.69
C LEU A 44 5.22 -15.73 8.64
N VAL A 45 4.02 -15.66 8.06
CA VAL A 45 3.60 -16.61 7.03
C VAL A 45 4.50 -16.53 5.80
N PHE A 46 4.84 -15.33 5.34
CA PHE A 46 5.72 -15.15 4.19
C PHE A 46 7.19 -15.49 4.51
N ASP A 47 7.64 -15.29 5.75
CA ASP A 47 8.96 -15.75 6.19
C ASP A 47 9.04 -17.28 6.17
N GLN A 48 8.07 -17.98 6.76
CA GLN A 48 8.01 -19.45 6.75
C GLN A 48 7.96 -19.99 5.30
N LEU A 49 7.16 -19.38 4.43
CA LEU A 49 7.09 -19.74 3.02
C LEU A 49 8.45 -19.56 2.34
N SER A 50 9.10 -18.44 2.57
CA SER A 50 10.42 -18.13 1.98
C SER A 50 11.49 -19.10 2.45
N ARG A 51 11.52 -19.45 3.73
CA ARG A 51 12.45 -20.46 4.28
C ARG A 51 12.19 -21.84 3.68
N TRP A 52 10.91 -22.23 3.55
CA TRP A 52 10.55 -23.49 2.93
C TRP A 52 10.97 -23.55 1.47
N MET A 53 10.74 -22.49 0.69
CA MET A 53 11.15 -22.43 -0.72
C MET A 53 12.68 -22.50 -0.87
N ARG A 54 13.45 -21.81 -0.01
CA ARG A 54 14.92 -21.92 0.01
C ARG A 54 15.37 -23.34 0.36
N TYR A 55 14.74 -23.96 1.36
CA TYR A 55 15.02 -25.36 1.71
C TYR A 55 14.75 -26.31 0.54
N ARG A 56 13.76 -26.02 -0.29
CA ARG A 56 13.44 -26.76 -1.52
C ARG A 56 14.35 -26.43 -2.70
N GLY A 57 15.39 -25.64 -2.52
CA GLY A 57 16.43 -25.33 -3.50
C GLY A 57 16.11 -24.14 -4.42
N LEU A 58 15.08 -23.33 -4.12
CA LEU A 58 14.79 -22.13 -4.89
C LEU A 58 15.60 -20.93 -4.37
N LYS A 59 16.07 -20.11 -5.28
CA LYS A 59 16.53 -18.75 -4.96
C LYS A 59 15.30 -17.86 -4.71
N VAL A 60 15.16 -17.34 -3.49
CA VAL A 60 13.97 -16.59 -3.09
C VAL A 60 14.31 -15.11 -2.96
N THR A 61 13.58 -14.28 -3.67
CA THR A 61 13.55 -12.81 -3.53
C THR A 61 12.21 -12.39 -2.94
N THR A 62 12.26 -11.64 -1.86
CA THR A 62 11.06 -11.12 -1.18
C THR A 62 11.04 -9.62 -1.20
N VAL A 63 9.86 -9.04 -1.43
CA VAL A 63 9.61 -7.60 -1.38
C VAL A 63 8.42 -7.35 -0.45
N ARG A 64 8.59 -6.44 0.49
CA ARG A 64 7.54 -5.95 1.37
C ARG A 64 7.58 -4.42 1.33
N ASN A 65 6.49 -3.78 0.94
CA ASN A 65 6.45 -2.32 0.96
C ASN A 65 6.33 -1.78 2.39
N VAL A 66 6.68 -0.51 2.54
CA VAL A 66 6.43 0.28 3.75
C VAL A 66 5.56 1.46 3.34
N THR A 67 4.33 1.49 3.85
CA THR A 67 3.42 2.62 3.69
C THR A 67 3.80 3.68 4.72
N ASP A 68 4.71 4.56 4.32
CA ASP A 68 5.28 5.62 5.16
C ASP A 68 4.57 6.97 4.99
N ILE A 69 3.50 7.02 4.19
CA ILE A 69 2.59 8.16 4.08
C ILE A 69 1.15 7.68 3.91
N ASP A 70 0.24 8.18 4.75
CA ASP A 70 -1.17 7.80 4.77
C ASP A 70 -1.98 8.82 5.60
N ASP A 71 -3.28 8.90 5.37
CA ASP A 71 -4.18 9.79 6.12
C ASP A 71 -4.06 9.59 7.64
N LYS A 72 -3.86 8.34 8.10
CA LYS A 72 -3.72 8.03 9.53
C LYS A 72 -2.41 8.53 10.12
N ILE A 73 -1.34 8.54 9.33
CA ILE A 73 -0.05 9.11 9.75
C ILE A 73 -0.20 10.62 9.90
N LEU A 74 -0.83 11.28 8.92
CA LEU A 74 -1.06 12.73 8.95
C LEU A 74 -1.96 13.14 10.11
N ALA A 75 -3.05 12.41 10.34
CA ALA A 75 -3.96 12.68 11.46
C ALA A 75 -3.23 12.57 12.81
N LYS A 76 -2.47 11.51 13.05
CA LYS A 76 -1.71 11.35 14.31
C LYS A 76 -0.61 12.40 14.49
N SER A 77 0.03 12.81 13.41
CA SER A 77 0.98 13.93 13.44
C SER A 77 0.25 15.22 13.83
N ALA A 78 -0.90 15.51 13.23
CA ALA A 78 -1.71 16.67 13.59
C ALA A 78 -2.18 16.63 15.04
N ASP A 79 -2.68 15.48 15.51
CA ASP A 79 -3.09 15.30 16.92
C ASP A 79 -1.93 15.61 17.88
N SER A 80 -0.68 15.24 17.53
CA SER A 80 0.49 15.51 18.36
C SER A 80 0.85 17.00 18.48
N MET A 81 0.30 17.85 17.59
CA MET A 81 0.52 19.29 17.56
C MET A 81 -0.56 20.08 18.34
N GLU A 82 -1.62 19.39 18.76
CA GLU A 82 -2.72 20.04 19.49
C GLU A 82 -2.27 20.51 20.89
N PRO A 83 -2.75 21.69 21.32
CA PRO A 83 -2.48 22.17 22.67
C PRO A 83 -3.02 21.18 23.73
N GLY A 84 -2.15 20.74 24.63
CA GLY A 84 -2.54 19.79 25.69
C GLY A 84 -2.37 18.32 25.29
N PHE A 85 -1.70 18.01 24.19
CA PHE A 85 -1.34 16.63 23.85
C PHE A 85 -0.52 15.98 24.96
N GLU A 86 -1.01 14.87 25.50
CA GLU A 86 -0.40 14.15 26.63
C GLU A 86 0.48 12.95 26.19
N GLY A 87 0.68 12.75 24.89
CA GLY A 87 1.51 11.65 24.37
C GLY A 87 3.01 11.91 24.53
N GLU A 88 3.79 10.86 24.37
CA GLU A 88 5.26 10.87 24.58
C GLU A 88 6.00 11.81 23.60
N PHE A 89 5.45 12.02 22.37
CA PHE A 89 6.13 12.77 21.31
C PHE A 89 5.25 13.97 20.85
N PRO A 90 5.22 15.08 21.61
CA PRO A 90 4.50 16.29 21.19
C PRO A 90 5.20 16.94 19.98
N ASN A 91 4.39 17.54 19.10
CA ASN A 91 4.83 18.19 17.86
C ASN A 91 5.60 17.25 16.90
N GLU A 92 5.25 15.96 16.90
CA GLU A 92 5.90 14.96 16.06
C GLU A 92 5.50 15.13 14.59
N GLN A 93 6.46 15.43 13.74
CA GLN A 93 6.24 15.54 12.30
C GLN A 93 5.84 14.17 11.70
N TRP A 94 4.98 14.16 10.68
CA TRP A 94 4.45 12.93 10.07
C TRP A 94 5.56 11.95 9.63
N TRP A 95 6.63 12.44 9.04
CA TRP A 95 7.76 11.62 8.59
C TRP A 95 8.57 11.05 9.76
N ALA A 96 8.66 11.78 10.89
CA ALA A 96 9.32 11.30 12.10
C ALA A 96 8.50 10.21 12.78
N LEU A 97 7.17 10.40 12.86
CA LEU A 97 6.22 9.40 13.34
C LEU A 97 6.31 8.11 12.52
N ALA A 98 6.24 8.22 11.19
CA ALA A 98 6.33 7.09 10.29
C ALA A 98 7.65 6.34 10.48
N TYR A 99 8.78 7.04 10.51
CA TYR A 99 10.09 6.44 10.71
C TYR A 99 10.22 5.76 12.08
N ARG A 100 9.70 6.36 13.14
CA ARG A 100 9.71 5.78 14.49
C ARG A 100 8.95 4.46 14.51
N PHE A 101 7.75 4.40 13.97
CA PHE A 101 6.98 3.17 13.92
C PHE A 101 7.54 2.13 12.96
N GLU A 102 8.14 2.51 11.85
CA GLU A 102 8.87 1.58 10.99
C GLU A 102 9.94 0.81 11.78
N LYS A 103 10.68 1.50 12.65
CA LYS A 103 11.68 0.85 13.52
C LYS A 103 11.03 -0.08 14.56
N VAL A 104 9.89 0.31 15.14
CA VAL A 104 9.13 -0.55 16.07
C VAL A 104 8.66 -1.83 15.38
N PHE A 105 8.14 -1.73 14.15
CA PHE A 105 7.80 -2.89 13.33
C PHE A 105 9.01 -3.79 13.08
N ALA A 106 10.15 -3.22 12.68
CA ALA A 106 11.37 -3.99 12.42
C ALA A 106 11.85 -4.73 13.69
N GLN A 107 11.78 -4.07 14.84
CA GLN A 107 12.13 -4.70 16.14
C GLN A 107 11.18 -5.85 16.51
N ALA A 108 9.87 -5.67 16.28
CA ALA A 108 8.87 -6.70 16.53
C ALA A 108 9.06 -7.93 15.63
N TYR A 109 9.39 -7.73 14.36
CA TYR A 109 9.74 -8.82 13.44
C TYR A 109 11.01 -9.55 13.89
N ALA A 110 12.05 -8.80 14.23
CA ALA A 110 13.33 -9.36 14.70
C ALA A 110 13.18 -10.17 16.01
N ALA A 111 12.35 -9.69 16.94
CA ALA A 111 12.08 -10.39 18.21
C ALA A 111 11.45 -11.77 18.00
N LEU A 112 10.75 -11.99 16.89
CA LEU A 112 10.17 -13.27 16.50
C LEU A 112 11.04 -14.08 15.52
N GLY A 113 12.26 -13.62 15.25
CA GLY A 113 13.19 -14.28 14.34
C GLY A 113 12.72 -14.29 12.88
N ILE A 114 11.85 -13.36 12.50
CA ILE A 114 11.42 -13.15 11.12
C ILE A 114 12.57 -12.50 10.34
N ASP A 115 13.00 -13.13 9.25
CA ASP A 115 14.04 -12.57 8.39
C ASP A 115 13.56 -11.28 7.72
N PRO A 116 14.42 -10.25 7.57
CA PRO A 116 14.08 -9.09 6.76
C PRO A 116 13.86 -9.53 5.30
N PRO A 117 12.95 -8.89 4.57
CA PRO A 117 12.78 -9.15 3.15
C PRO A 117 14.03 -8.70 2.36
N THR A 118 14.15 -9.15 1.11
CA THR A 118 15.26 -8.73 0.22
C THR A 118 15.20 -7.22 -0.04
N TYR A 119 14.00 -6.66 -0.19
CA TYR A 119 13.77 -5.23 -0.42
C TYR A 119 12.57 -4.75 0.39
N GLU A 120 12.68 -3.55 0.95
CA GLU A 120 11.60 -2.83 1.64
C GLU A 120 11.43 -1.42 1.03
N PRO A 121 10.78 -1.30 -0.15
CA PRO A 121 10.51 -0.01 -0.76
C PRO A 121 9.51 0.80 0.08
N ARG A 122 9.83 2.08 0.29
CA ARG A 122 8.90 3.03 0.91
C ARG A 122 8.09 3.73 -0.17
N ALA A 123 6.82 4.00 0.11
CA ALA A 123 5.94 4.73 -0.79
C ALA A 123 6.53 6.08 -1.19
N THR A 124 7.05 6.85 -0.23
CA THR A 124 7.66 8.17 -0.49
C THR A 124 8.92 8.10 -1.36
N GLY A 125 9.56 6.95 -1.46
CA GLY A 125 10.76 6.73 -2.28
C GLY A 125 10.48 6.45 -3.76
N HIS A 126 9.20 6.29 -4.17
CA HIS A 126 8.80 5.83 -5.50
C HIS A 126 7.77 6.74 -6.20
N ILE A 127 7.72 8.01 -5.83
CA ILE A 127 6.77 8.98 -6.39
C ILE A 127 6.86 9.11 -7.92
N PRO A 128 8.06 9.20 -8.54
CA PRO A 128 8.16 9.27 -10.01
C PRO A 128 7.63 8.03 -10.71
N GLU A 129 7.87 6.85 -10.17
CA GLU A 129 7.37 5.57 -10.70
C GLU A 129 5.85 5.49 -10.60
N MET A 130 5.27 6.00 -9.51
CA MET A 130 3.83 6.11 -9.34
C MET A 130 3.21 7.03 -10.39
N PHE A 131 3.81 8.19 -10.66
CA PHE A 131 3.36 9.07 -11.75
C PHE A 131 3.33 8.35 -13.10
N ALA A 132 4.41 7.64 -13.41
CA ALA A 132 4.51 6.88 -14.66
C ALA A 132 3.43 5.79 -14.75
N LEU A 133 3.12 5.11 -13.64
CA LEU A 133 2.07 4.10 -13.59
C LEU A 133 0.68 4.72 -13.76
N ILE A 134 0.36 5.78 -13.02
CA ILE A 134 -0.92 6.50 -13.14
C ILE A 134 -1.13 6.99 -14.58
N GLN A 135 -0.13 7.64 -15.18
CA GLN A 135 -0.25 8.13 -16.55
C GLN A 135 -0.54 7.01 -17.54
N ARG A 136 0.14 5.85 -17.40
CA ARG A 136 -0.14 4.68 -18.24
C ARG A 136 -1.55 4.13 -18.06
N LEU A 137 -2.11 4.21 -16.85
CA LEU A 137 -3.51 3.82 -16.60
C LEU A 137 -4.48 4.79 -17.24
N ILE A 138 -4.20 6.10 -17.16
CA ILE A 138 -5.01 7.14 -17.84
C ILE A 138 -4.96 6.94 -19.34
N ASP A 139 -3.78 6.78 -19.93
CA ASP A 139 -3.60 6.60 -21.39
C ASP A 139 -4.33 5.35 -21.92
N ARG A 140 -4.54 4.35 -21.05
CA ARG A 140 -5.28 3.12 -21.37
C ARG A 140 -6.77 3.19 -21.03
N GLY A 141 -7.25 4.31 -20.48
CA GLY A 141 -8.64 4.49 -20.09
C GLY A 141 -9.06 3.78 -18.80
N HIS A 142 -8.08 3.38 -17.95
CA HIS A 142 -8.34 2.71 -16.67
C HIS A 142 -8.26 3.64 -15.45
N ALA A 143 -7.83 4.87 -15.65
CA ALA A 143 -7.81 5.89 -14.60
C ALA A 143 -8.24 7.24 -15.19
N TYR A 144 -8.67 8.14 -14.32
CA TYR A 144 -9.12 9.47 -14.72
C TYR A 144 -8.82 10.50 -13.61
N PRO A 145 -8.48 11.75 -13.96
CA PRO A 145 -8.51 12.86 -13.02
C PRO A 145 -9.95 13.10 -12.53
N ALA A 146 -10.10 13.48 -11.26
CA ALA A 146 -11.39 13.81 -10.67
C ALA A 146 -12.21 14.77 -11.54
N LEU A 147 -13.54 14.68 -11.45
CA LEU A 147 -14.45 15.52 -12.22
C LEU A 147 -14.61 16.94 -11.63
N ASP A 148 -13.87 17.23 -10.58
CA ASP A 148 -13.79 18.53 -9.92
C ASP A 148 -12.32 19.02 -9.91
N ASP A 149 -12.06 20.15 -9.28
CA ASP A 149 -10.73 20.75 -9.19
C ASP A 149 -9.90 20.22 -8.00
N SER A 150 -10.26 19.05 -7.44
CA SER A 150 -9.58 18.49 -6.26
C SER A 150 -8.13 18.05 -6.51
N GLY A 151 -7.79 17.75 -7.77
CA GLY A 151 -6.48 17.17 -8.12
C GLY A 151 -6.34 15.69 -7.79
N ASP A 152 -7.44 15.02 -7.41
CA ASP A 152 -7.46 13.57 -7.22
C ASP A 152 -7.37 12.84 -8.57
N VAL A 153 -6.83 11.62 -8.55
CA VAL A 153 -6.89 10.70 -9.69
C VAL A 153 -7.41 9.36 -9.21
N TYR A 154 -8.40 8.83 -9.91
CA TYR A 154 -9.08 7.58 -9.55
C TYR A 154 -8.82 6.48 -10.56
N PHE A 155 -8.75 5.24 -10.08
CA PHE A 155 -8.89 4.05 -10.90
C PHE A 155 -10.38 3.82 -11.18
N ASP A 156 -10.73 3.63 -12.46
CA ASP A 156 -12.08 3.31 -12.92
C ASP A 156 -12.26 1.78 -12.86
N VAL A 157 -12.94 1.30 -11.82
CA VAL A 157 -13.12 -0.15 -11.60
C VAL A 157 -13.95 -0.82 -12.69
N ARG A 158 -14.81 -0.05 -13.40
CA ARG A 158 -15.64 -0.58 -14.48
C ARG A 158 -14.93 -0.60 -15.84
N SER A 159 -13.78 0.05 -15.94
CA SER A 159 -13.00 0.10 -17.17
C SER A 159 -12.31 -1.24 -17.51
N TRP A 160 -12.22 -2.15 -16.54
CA TRP A 160 -11.54 -3.42 -16.72
C TRP A 160 -12.47 -4.60 -16.42
N ASP A 161 -12.92 -5.29 -17.45
CA ASP A 161 -13.87 -6.42 -17.38
C ASP A 161 -13.44 -7.56 -16.44
N LYS A 162 -12.14 -7.66 -16.15
CA LYS A 162 -11.58 -8.67 -15.25
C LYS A 162 -11.34 -8.15 -13.83
N TYR A 163 -11.85 -6.95 -13.49
CA TYR A 163 -11.70 -6.45 -12.13
C TYR A 163 -12.43 -7.39 -11.15
N GLY A 164 -11.74 -7.77 -10.06
CA GLY A 164 -12.26 -8.75 -9.11
C GLY A 164 -12.06 -10.22 -9.48
N ALA A 165 -11.63 -10.55 -10.72
CA ALA A 165 -11.44 -11.95 -11.14
C ALA A 165 -10.42 -12.72 -10.29
N LEU A 166 -9.39 -12.05 -9.76
CA LEU A 166 -8.39 -12.67 -8.87
C LEU A 166 -9.00 -13.14 -7.54
N THR A 167 -9.96 -12.39 -7.02
CA THR A 167 -10.64 -12.66 -5.75
C THR A 167 -11.99 -13.36 -5.92
N ASN A 168 -12.38 -13.64 -7.16
CA ASN A 168 -13.69 -14.20 -7.53
C ASN A 168 -14.87 -13.34 -7.02
N GLN A 169 -14.71 -12.01 -7.11
CA GLN A 169 -15.73 -11.04 -6.73
C GLN A 169 -16.26 -10.32 -7.98
N SER A 170 -17.57 -10.06 -7.98
CA SER A 170 -18.18 -9.17 -8.98
C SER A 170 -18.09 -7.71 -8.49
N VAL A 171 -17.95 -6.78 -9.43
CA VAL A 171 -17.92 -5.34 -9.10
C VAL A 171 -19.23 -4.91 -8.43
N GLU A 172 -20.34 -5.51 -8.80
CA GLU A 172 -21.68 -5.23 -8.26
C GLU A 172 -21.78 -5.58 -6.76
N ASP A 173 -21.05 -6.62 -6.33
CA ASP A 173 -21.06 -7.10 -4.93
C ASP A 173 -20.02 -6.39 -4.05
N MET A 174 -19.17 -5.53 -4.64
CA MET A 174 -18.14 -4.80 -3.90
C MET A 174 -18.78 -3.64 -3.13
N GLN A 175 -18.28 -3.43 -1.92
CA GLN A 175 -18.63 -2.24 -1.14
C GLN A 175 -18.00 -0.99 -1.76
N ASP A 176 -18.60 0.15 -1.49
CA ASP A 176 -18.03 1.45 -1.86
C ASP A 176 -16.62 1.58 -1.27
N SER A 177 -15.75 2.27 -1.98
CA SER A 177 -14.39 2.48 -1.48
C SER A 177 -14.43 3.31 -0.18
N ALA A 178 -13.54 2.95 0.75
CA ALA A 178 -13.48 3.56 2.09
C ALA A 178 -12.94 5.00 2.10
N ASP A 179 -12.77 5.64 0.95
CA ASP A 179 -12.37 7.04 0.89
C ASP A 179 -13.49 7.92 1.47
N ALA A 180 -13.17 8.59 2.56
CA ALA A 180 -14.13 9.37 3.34
C ALA A 180 -14.74 10.57 2.60
N ASP A 181 -14.16 10.96 1.43
CA ASP A 181 -14.56 12.14 0.69
C ASP A 181 -14.54 11.83 -0.83
N PRO A 182 -15.71 11.61 -1.44
CA PRO A 182 -15.80 11.18 -2.84
C PRO A 182 -15.64 12.36 -3.84
N ARG A 183 -14.58 13.12 -3.70
CA ARG A 183 -14.30 14.29 -4.54
C ARG A 183 -14.23 13.91 -6.04
N GLY A 184 -15.24 14.25 -6.81
CA GLY A 184 -15.26 14.08 -8.27
C GLY A 184 -15.15 12.64 -8.78
N LYS A 185 -15.51 11.61 -7.98
CA LYS A 185 -15.60 10.21 -8.42
C LYS A 185 -16.75 9.99 -9.42
N ARG A 186 -16.55 9.07 -10.36
CA ARG A 186 -17.59 8.59 -11.29
C ARG A 186 -18.44 7.48 -10.70
N ASP A 187 -17.79 6.52 -10.00
CA ASP A 187 -18.44 5.40 -9.32
C ASP A 187 -17.97 5.35 -7.86
N PRO A 188 -18.84 5.08 -6.88
CA PRO A 188 -18.43 4.99 -5.48
C PRO A 188 -17.36 3.93 -5.18
N ARG A 189 -17.21 2.95 -6.08
CA ARG A 189 -16.22 1.87 -5.95
C ARG A 189 -14.84 2.25 -6.50
N ASP A 190 -14.74 3.33 -7.29
CA ASP A 190 -13.46 3.85 -7.76
C ASP A 190 -12.59 4.22 -6.57
N PHE A 191 -11.30 3.98 -6.66
CA PHE A 191 -10.39 4.26 -5.56
C PHE A 191 -9.27 5.21 -5.99
N ALA A 192 -8.82 6.01 -5.03
CA ALA A 192 -7.79 7.00 -5.29
C ALA A 192 -6.43 6.34 -5.58
N LEU A 193 -5.82 6.72 -6.69
CA LEU A 193 -4.42 6.48 -7.04
C LEU A 193 -3.57 7.66 -6.57
N TRP A 194 -4.06 8.87 -6.74
CA TRP A 194 -3.46 10.10 -6.28
C TRP A 194 -4.48 10.92 -5.52
N LYS A 195 -4.12 11.43 -4.35
CA LYS A 195 -4.96 12.29 -3.51
C LYS A 195 -4.44 13.70 -3.59
N GLY A 196 -5.23 14.61 -4.15
CA GLY A 196 -4.90 16.02 -4.22
C GLY A 196 -4.77 16.64 -2.82
N TYR A 197 -3.89 17.61 -2.72
CA TYR A 197 -3.61 18.32 -1.48
C TYR A 197 -4.89 18.95 -0.89
N LYS A 198 -5.03 18.84 0.42
CA LYS A 198 -6.11 19.48 1.17
C LYS A 198 -5.55 20.62 2.03
N GLU A 199 -6.31 21.71 2.10
CA GLU A 199 -5.97 22.81 3.00
C GLU A 199 -5.84 22.32 4.45
N GLY A 200 -4.78 22.74 5.13
CA GLY A 200 -4.46 22.29 6.49
C GLY A 200 -3.53 21.10 6.57
N GLU A 201 -3.29 20.35 5.47
CA GLU A 201 -2.28 19.30 5.46
C GLU A 201 -0.87 19.90 5.37
N PRO A 202 0.17 19.23 5.94
CA PRO A 202 1.54 19.67 5.80
C PRO A 202 2.00 19.67 4.32
N LEU A 203 2.51 20.79 3.81
CA LEU A 203 3.07 20.86 2.45
C LEU A 203 4.16 19.81 2.21
N THR A 204 4.91 19.44 3.26
CA THR A 204 5.95 18.41 3.21
C THR A 204 5.40 17.01 2.96
N ALA A 205 4.09 16.79 3.13
CA ALA A 205 3.39 15.53 2.86
C ALA A 205 2.75 15.50 1.45
N SER A 206 3.24 16.34 0.54
CA SER A 206 2.69 16.44 -0.81
C SER A 206 3.78 16.72 -1.84
N TRP A 207 3.57 16.26 -3.05
CA TRP A 207 4.47 16.41 -4.21
C TRP A 207 3.74 17.07 -5.37
N GLU A 208 4.47 17.84 -6.17
CA GLU A 208 3.95 18.33 -7.44
C GLU A 208 3.74 17.16 -8.39
N SER A 209 2.59 17.08 -9.00
CA SER A 209 2.25 16.06 -9.98
C SER A 209 1.64 16.68 -11.25
N PRO A 210 1.52 15.92 -12.36
CA PRO A 210 0.84 16.39 -13.55
C PRO A 210 -0.64 16.79 -13.34
N TRP A 211 -1.25 16.28 -12.27
CA TRP A 211 -2.69 16.50 -11.94
C TRP A 211 -2.90 17.51 -10.81
N GLY A 212 -1.82 18.07 -10.28
CA GLY A 212 -1.80 18.98 -9.15
C GLY A 212 -1.02 18.43 -7.97
N ARG A 213 -0.75 19.29 -7.00
CA ARG A 213 -0.08 18.90 -5.77
C ARG A 213 -0.90 17.88 -4.99
N GLY A 214 -0.25 16.85 -4.44
CA GLY A 214 -0.91 15.80 -3.70
C GLY A 214 0.02 14.69 -3.20
N ARG A 215 -0.53 13.54 -2.88
CA ARG A 215 0.19 12.35 -2.39
C ARG A 215 -0.39 11.05 -2.96
N PRO A 216 0.34 9.93 -2.92
CA PRO A 216 -0.19 8.65 -3.39
C PRO A 216 -1.37 8.17 -2.56
N GLY A 217 -2.31 7.49 -3.23
CA GLY A 217 -3.29 6.63 -2.58
C GLY A 217 -2.65 5.27 -2.25
N TRP A 218 -3.00 4.66 -1.14
CA TRP A 218 -2.38 3.43 -0.65
C TRP A 218 -2.51 2.23 -1.61
N ASN A 219 -3.47 2.24 -2.52
CA ASN A 219 -3.62 1.18 -3.54
C ASN A 219 -2.54 1.23 -4.64
N LEU A 220 -1.73 2.28 -4.68
CA LEU A 220 -0.67 2.46 -5.67
C LEU A 220 0.69 1.96 -5.17
N GLU A 221 0.82 1.76 -3.88
CA GLU A 221 2.04 1.40 -3.16
C GLU A 221 2.48 -0.06 -3.30
#